data_1b382e1b9a7e865a3ff6ad7c058e567f
#
_entry.id   1b382e1b9a7e865a3ff6ad7c058e567f
#
_cell.length_a   1.000
_cell.length_b   1.000
_cell.length_c   1.000
_cell.angle_alpha   90.00
_cell.angle_beta   90.00
_cell.angle_gamma   90.00
#
_symmetry.space_group_name_H-M   'P 1'
#
loop_
_entity.id
_entity.type
_entity.pdbx_description
1 polymer ?
#
loop_
_entity_poly.entity_id
_entity_poly.type
_entity_poly.pdbx_seq_one_letter_code
_entity_poly.pdbx_strand_id
1 'polypeptide(L)'
;MMLSCNGQKDNEITTTKMDTPFVWEGANLYFLLTDRFNNGDTSNDINYDRTSESGKLRGFEGGDIKGITQKINEGYFTELGINAIWLSPIVEQIHGATDEGTGLSYGFHGYWTKDWTALDPNFGTKEDLKELVETAHKNGIRIVLDAVINHTGPVTEKDPVWPKNWVRTGPQCSYQDYETTVTCTLVKNLPDIKTESNEEVELPPQLIAKWKDEGRYEAEMAELDAFFERTGYPRAPRFYIIKWLTDYITDFGIDGYRADTVKHTEEGIWDEFKTECDIAFAQWKENNAEKVLDENGFYLVGEVYNYNISAGKQFDFGDRKVNYFDNGFHSLINFEFKYNAKDDYEKIYSKYSNILNNELKGYGTLNYLSSHDDGQPYDAKRSRPYETATKLLLSPGTSQIYYGDESARSLVIEGTIGDATLRSNMNWNDIQKDSLTKSILSHWQKLGKFRNDHPAIGAGTHKMISKKPYIFHRTFSKDNFSDDVIIGLDLEIGKKEIDVSTVFKNGTLLRDAYAGLDVTVKKGMVKINSPYSIVLLEPK
;
A
#
# COMPACT_ATOMS: atom_id res chain seq x y z
N MET A 1 -56.20 25.04 -44.92
CA MET A 1 -55.12 24.09 -45.12
C MET A 1 -53.94 24.53 -44.22
N MET A 2 -53.81 23.95 -43.07
CA MET A 2 -52.64 24.14 -42.16
C MET A 2 -51.84 22.86 -42.15
N LEU A 3 -50.62 22.93 -42.63
CA LEU A 3 -49.66 21.87 -42.58
C LEU A 3 -48.96 21.91 -41.22
N SER A 4 -49.13 20.83 -40.44
CA SER A 4 -48.43 20.62 -39.21
C SER A 4 -47.09 19.94 -39.52
N CYS A 5 -45.96 20.59 -39.18
CA CYS A 5 -44.64 19.98 -39.16
C CYS A 5 -44.45 19.26 -37.82
N ASN A 6 -44.43 17.93 -37.85
CA ASN A 6 -43.94 17.11 -36.75
C ASN A 6 -42.41 17.18 -36.74
N GLY A 7 -41.85 17.89 -35.79
CA GLY A 7 -40.43 17.77 -35.45
C GLY A 7 -40.19 16.52 -34.61
N GLN A 8 -39.49 15.54 -35.18
CA GLN A 8 -38.89 14.45 -34.42
C GLN A 8 -37.85 15.06 -33.46
N LYS A 9 -38.10 14.91 -32.16
CA LYS A 9 -37.07 15.11 -31.15
C LYS A 9 -36.13 13.89 -31.18
N ASP A 10 -34.93 14.10 -31.66
CA ASP A 10 -33.84 13.17 -31.42
C ASP A 10 -33.65 13.08 -29.92
N ASN A 11 -33.96 11.91 -29.34
CA ASN A 11 -33.58 11.57 -28.00
C ASN A 11 -32.06 11.39 -27.99
N GLU A 12 -31.34 12.40 -27.57
CA GLU A 12 -29.97 12.22 -27.09
C GLU A 12 -30.04 11.28 -25.90
N ILE A 13 -29.55 10.04 -26.11
CA ILE A 13 -29.27 9.09 -25.03
C ILE A 13 -28.05 9.68 -24.31
N THR A 14 -28.28 10.52 -23.32
CA THR A 14 -27.26 10.84 -22.31
C THR A 14 -27.00 9.54 -21.53
N THR A 15 -25.99 8.79 -21.95
CA THR A 15 -25.38 7.78 -21.11
C THR A 15 -24.76 8.52 -19.92
N THR A 16 -25.42 8.47 -18.76
CA THR A 16 -24.78 8.82 -17.49
C THR A 16 -23.55 7.93 -17.38
N LYS A 17 -22.34 8.54 -17.42
CA LYS A 17 -21.10 7.83 -17.16
C LYS A 17 -21.27 7.24 -15.75
N MET A 18 -21.30 5.92 -15.64
CA MET A 18 -21.32 5.26 -14.34
C MET A 18 -19.99 5.55 -13.65
N ASP A 19 -20.03 5.86 -12.36
CA ASP A 19 -18.82 6.10 -11.61
C ASP A 19 -17.93 4.84 -11.63
N THR A 20 -16.64 5.02 -11.87
CA THR A 20 -15.67 3.93 -11.91
C THR A 20 -15.59 3.26 -10.53
N PRO A 21 -15.90 1.96 -10.42
CA PRO A 21 -15.84 1.29 -9.13
C PRO A 21 -14.38 1.14 -8.67
N PHE A 22 -14.14 1.43 -7.40
CA PHE A 22 -12.86 1.07 -6.78
C PHE A 22 -12.82 -0.43 -6.49
N VAL A 23 -11.70 -1.05 -6.86
CA VAL A 23 -11.35 -2.44 -6.51
C VAL A 23 -9.88 -2.50 -6.11
N TRP A 24 -9.59 -3.21 -5.03
CA TRP A 24 -8.22 -3.28 -4.49
C TRP A 24 -7.22 -3.87 -5.49
N GLU A 25 -7.63 -4.83 -6.32
CA GLU A 25 -6.80 -5.43 -7.36
C GLU A 25 -6.37 -4.43 -8.43
N GLY A 26 -7.16 -3.37 -8.62
CA GLY A 26 -6.86 -2.26 -9.53
C GLY A 26 -6.12 -1.09 -8.90
N ALA A 27 -5.96 -1.09 -7.58
CA ALA A 27 -5.48 0.08 -6.84
C ALA A 27 -4.04 0.50 -7.20
N ASN A 28 -3.82 1.81 -7.11
CA ASN A 28 -2.51 2.44 -7.04
C ASN A 28 -2.25 2.79 -5.57
N LEU A 29 -1.50 1.95 -4.89
CA LEU A 29 -1.13 2.14 -3.49
C LEU A 29 0.21 2.87 -3.42
N TYR A 30 0.25 3.99 -2.72
CA TYR A 30 1.47 4.75 -2.46
C TYR A 30 1.99 4.43 -1.07
N PHE A 31 3.16 3.80 -0.97
CA PHE A 31 3.82 3.50 0.30
C PHE A 31 4.84 4.58 0.65
N LEU A 32 4.76 5.10 1.86
CA LEU A 32 5.69 6.10 2.38
C LEU A 32 6.15 5.81 3.80
N LEU A 33 7.39 6.22 4.10
CA LEU A 33 7.86 6.37 5.48
C LEU A 33 7.43 7.75 5.97
N THR A 34 6.61 7.77 7.03
CA THR A 34 6.04 9.00 7.60
C THR A 34 7.11 10.04 7.90
N ASP A 35 8.18 9.61 8.58
CA ASP A 35 9.33 10.46 8.95
C ASP A 35 10.09 11.07 7.77
N ARG A 36 9.99 10.48 6.57
CA ARG A 36 10.84 10.83 5.41
C ARG A 36 10.11 11.55 4.29
N PHE A 37 8.80 11.58 4.35
CA PHE A 37 8.00 12.06 3.22
C PHE A 37 7.90 13.57 3.16
N ASN A 38 7.31 14.20 4.16
CA ASN A 38 7.17 15.65 4.23
C ASN A 38 6.99 16.13 5.68
N ASN A 39 7.74 17.13 6.08
CA ASN A 39 7.60 17.77 7.39
C ASN A 39 6.53 18.87 7.31
N GLY A 40 5.42 18.67 8.00
CA GLY A 40 4.30 19.62 8.07
C GLY A 40 4.28 20.44 9.35
N ASP A 41 4.97 19.98 10.41
CA ASP A 41 5.01 20.62 11.72
C ASP A 41 6.39 20.49 12.37
N THR A 42 7.23 21.48 12.18
CA THR A 42 8.59 21.48 12.75
C THR A 42 8.63 21.52 14.28
N SER A 43 7.51 21.73 14.95
CA SER A 43 7.44 21.76 16.42
C SER A 43 7.47 20.35 17.05
N ASN A 44 7.20 19.31 16.25
CA ASN A 44 7.18 17.92 16.68
C ASN A 44 8.44 17.11 16.30
N ASP A 45 9.46 17.75 15.71
CA ASP A 45 10.66 17.06 15.20
C ASP A 45 11.46 16.35 16.32
N ILE A 46 11.40 16.87 17.55
CA ILE A 46 12.18 16.33 18.69
C ILE A 46 11.27 16.02 19.86
N ASN A 47 11.17 14.73 20.21
CA ASN A 47 10.45 14.24 21.38
C ASN A 47 11.29 13.21 22.15
N TYR A 48 10.95 12.97 23.41
CA TYR A 48 11.56 11.97 24.29
C TYR A 48 13.09 12.06 24.42
N ASP A 49 13.66 13.27 24.25
CA ASP A 49 15.12 13.49 24.22
C ASP A 49 15.86 12.61 23.19
N ARG A 50 15.27 12.38 22.03
CA ARG A 50 15.86 11.63 20.91
C ARG A 50 16.87 12.49 20.15
N THR A 51 17.91 12.96 20.84
CA THR A 51 18.88 13.95 20.34
C THR A 51 20.31 13.42 20.23
N SER A 52 20.57 12.16 20.58
CA SER A 52 21.89 11.56 20.42
C SER A 52 22.26 11.42 18.94
N GLU A 53 23.54 11.60 18.63
CA GLU A 53 24.05 11.39 17.28
C GLU A 53 23.75 9.97 16.80
N SER A 54 23.09 9.86 15.66
CA SER A 54 22.70 8.59 15.03
C SER A 54 23.58 8.30 13.81
N GLY A 55 23.55 7.06 13.34
CA GLY A 55 24.08 6.72 12.03
C GLY A 55 23.37 7.52 10.93
N LYS A 56 24.00 7.66 9.77
CA LYS A 56 23.44 8.43 8.65
C LYS A 56 22.08 7.86 8.22
N LEU A 57 21.06 8.71 8.19
CA LEU A 57 19.65 8.37 7.93
C LEU A 57 19.05 7.36 8.93
N ARG A 58 19.54 7.33 10.18
CA ARG A 58 19.04 6.47 11.25
C ARG A 58 18.42 7.23 12.42
N GLY A 59 18.32 8.55 12.32
CA GLY A 59 17.54 9.40 13.21
C GLY A 59 16.20 9.80 12.63
N PHE A 60 15.39 10.52 13.41
CA PHE A 60 14.22 11.21 12.90
C PHE A 60 14.65 12.40 12.03
N GLU A 61 13.93 12.60 10.93
CA GLU A 61 14.17 13.68 9.94
C GLU A 61 12.98 14.66 9.86
N GLY A 62 11.94 14.44 10.68
CA GLY A 62 10.84 15.36 10.91
C GLY A 62 9.63 15.24 9.99
N GLY A 63 9.55 14.23 9.14
CA GLY A 63 8.32 13.96 8.38
C GLY A 63 7.18 13.51 9.30
N ASP A 64 5.94 13.94 9.00
CA ASP A 64 4.79 13.76 9.88
C ASP A 64 3.45 13.61 9.12
N ILE A 65 2.40 13.31 9.87
CA ILE A 65 1.03 13.14 9.34
C ILE A 65 0.50 14.44 8.72
N LYS A 66 0.81 15.61 9.31
CA LYS A 66 0.43 16.91 8.74
C LYS A 66 1.06 17.14 7.39
N GLY A 67 2.33 16.73 7.22
CA GLY A 67 3.02 16.83 5.96
C GLY A 67 2.37 15.96 4.87
N ILE A 68 1.86 14.78 5.21
CA ILE A 68 1.11 13.94 4.27
C ILE A 68 -0.21 14.62 3.90
N THR A 69 -0.96 15.13 4.90
CA THR A 69 -2.22 15.87 4.69
C THR A 69 -2.04 17.09 3.79
N GLN A 70 -0.94 17.84 3.97
CA GLN A 70 -0.59 18.95 3.08
C GLN A 70 -0.44 18.49 1.62
N LYS A 71 0.25 17.37 1.37
CA LYS A 71 0.47 16.85 0.01
C LYS A 71 -0.81 16.30 -0.63
N ILE A 72 -1.77 15.79 0.16
CA ILE A 72 -3.10 15.46 -0.35
C ILE A 72 -3.83 16.75 -0.77
N ASN A 73 -3.83 17.79 0.07
CA ASN A 73 -4.46 19.08 -0.21
C ASN A 73 -3.84 19.82 -1.41
N GLU A 74 -2.54 19.64 -1.65
CA GLU A 74 -1.83 20.16 -2.82
C GLU A 74 -2.18 19.40 -4.11
N GLY A 75 -2.91 18.28 -4.03
CA GLY A 75 -3.28 17.45 -5.18
C GLY A 75 -2.18 16.50 -5.66
N TYR A 76 -1.07 16.37 -4.93
CA TYR A 76 0.07 15.56 -5.36
C TYR A 76 -0.32 14.09 -5.65
N PHE A 77 -1.07 13.48 -4.76
CA PHE A 77 -1.49 12.09 -4.89
C PHE A 77 -2.56 11.89 -5.97
N THR A 78 -3.53 12.79 -6.05
CA THR A 78 -4.59 12.72 -7.08
C THR A 78 -4.03 12.95 -8.49
N GLU A 79 -3.05 13.85 -8.63
CA GLU A 79 -2.35 14.05 -9.90
C GLU A 79 -1.52 12.83 -10.31
N LEU A 80 -1.01 12.06 -9.35
CA LEU A 80 -0.30 10.80 -9.59
C LEU A 80 -1.26 9.61 -9.83
N GLY A 81 -2.57 9.81 -9.66
CA GLY A 81 -3.59 8.76 -9.77
C GLY A 81 -3.58 7.77 -8.61
N ILE A 82 -3.14 8.22 -7.42
CA ILE A 82 -3.15 7.42 -6.19
C ILE A 82 -4.56 7.35 -5.63
N ASN A 83 -4.99 6.16 -5.24
CA ASN A 83 -6.29 5.91 -4.62
C ASN A 83 -6.20 5.13 -3.29
N ALA A 84 -4.99 4.79 -2.86
CA ALA A 84 -4.69 4.30 -1.52
C ALA A 84 -3.29 4.76 -1.06
N ILE A 85 -3.14 5.13 0.21
CA ILE A 85 -1.85 5.49 0.82
C ILE A 85 -1.59 4.53 1.98
N TRP A 86 -0.43 3.90 1.99
CA TRP A 86 0.08 3.10 3.10
C TRP A 86 1.20 3.89 3.81
N LEU A 87 0.99 4.15 5.12
CA LEU A 87 1.95 4.77 6.00
C LEU A 87 2.74 3.70 6.75
N SER A 88 4.06 3.91 6.95
CA SER A 88 4.81 3.15 7.96
C SER A 88 4.13 3.26 9.33
N PRO A 89 4.37 2.32 10.29
CA PRO A 89 3.69 2.35 11.58
C PRO A 89 3.84 3.70 12.29
N ILE A 90 2.75 4.23 12.82
CA ILE A 90 2.68 5.57 13.44
C ILE A 90 2.50 5.53 14.96
N VAL A 91 2.37 4.33 15.53
CA VAL A 91 2.24 4.14 16.99
C VAL A 91 3.52 4.54 17.71
N GLU A 92 3.44 4.76 19.03
CA GLU A 92 4.59 5.21 19.82
C GLU A 92 5.74 4.21 19.76
N GLN A 93 6.91 4.72 19.40
CA GLN A 93 8.15 3.99 19.25
C GLN A 93 9.01 4.05 20.52
N ILE A 94 9.99 3.16 20.65
CA ILE A 94 10.97 3.21 21.74
C ILE A 94 11.57 4.61 21.88
N HIS A 95 11.84 5.01 23.13
CA HIS A 95 12.42 6.33 23.44
C HIS A 95 13.94 6.35 23.33
N GLY A 96 14.58 5.20 23.54
CA GLY A 96 16.02 5.04 23.38
C GLY A 96 16.42 4.79 21.93
N ALA A 97 17.73 4.62 21.73
CA ALA A 97 18.31 4.19 20.46
C ALA A 97 19.12 2.91 20.67
N THR A 98 19.27 2.14 19.61
CA THR A 98 20.07 0.90 19.64
C THR A 98 20.98 0.83 18.42
N ASP A 99 22.11 0.13 18.55
CA ASP A 99 23.04 -0.13 17.44
C ASP A 99 22.96 -1.62 17.06
N GLU A 100 22.47 -1.89 15.87
CA GLU A 100 22.40 -3.22 15.27
C GLU A 100 23.62 -3.55 14.40
N GLY A 101 24.75 -2.86 14.61
CA GLY A 101 25.96 -2.98 13.80
C GLY A 101 25.99 -2.04 12.59
N THR A 102 25.05 -1.09 12.53
CA THR A 102 24.90 -0.15 11.42
C THR A 102 24.98 1.33 11.87
N GLY A 103 25.37 1.56 13.12
CA GLY A 103 25.31 2.83 13.82
C GLY A 103 24.04 2.98 14.66
N LEU A 104 24.08 3.89 15.62
CA LEU A 104 22.96 4.14 16.52
C LEU A 104 21.70 4.53 15.72
N SER A 105 20.58 3.86 15.98
CA SER A 105 19.31 4.06 15.28
C SER A 105 18.18 4.30 16.27
N TYR A 106 17.30 5.25 15.93
CA TYR A 106 16.00 5.45 16.58
C TYR A 106 14.89 4.73 15.80
N GLY A 107 13.70 4.62 16.38
CA GLY A 107 12.52 3.98 15.77
C GLY A 107 11.81 4.83 14.70
N PHE A 108 12.52 5.68 13.95
CA PHE A 108 11.97 6.58 12.93
C PHE A 108 11.16 5.88 11.84
N HIS A 109 11.46 4.61 11.60
CA HIS A 109 10.78 3.79 10.59
C HIS A 109 9.42 3.24 11.05
N GLY A 110 9.13 3.28 12.38
CA GLY A 110 7.84 2.86 12.93
C GLY A 110 7.75 1.41 13.40
N TYR A 111 8.75 0.57 13.15
CA TYR A 111 8.68 -0.88 13.45
C TYR A 111 9.20 -1.26 14.85
N TRP A 112 9.48 -0.30 15.73
CA TRP A 112 9.97 -0.55 17.09
C TRP A 112 8.95 -0.08 18.13
N THR A 113 7.78 -0.71 18.10
CA THR A 113 6.62 -0.32 18.92
C THR A 113 6.90 -0.45 20.41
N LYS A 114 6.54 0.60 21.15
CA LYS A 114 6.52 0.67 22.61
C LYS A 114 5.10 0.64 23.15
N ASP A 115 4.18 1.36 22.52
CA ASP A 115 2.78 1.48 22.93
C ASP A 115 1.87 1.56 21.70
N TRP A 116 1.02 0.56 21.50
CA TRP A 116 0.05 0.52 20.40
C TRP A 116 -1.13 1.48 20.59
N THR A 117 -1.38 1.97 21.82
CA THR A 117 -2.54 2.80 22.16
C THR A 117 -2.31 4.29 21.94
N ALA A 118 -1.07 4.69 21.65
CA ALA A 118 -0.68 6.08 21.44
C ALA A 118 0.03 6.25 20.09
N LEU A 119 -0.11 7.43 19.49
CA LEU A 119 0.72 7.83 18.36
C LEU A 119 2.08 8.33 18.85
N ASP A 120 3.12 8.10 18.05
CA ASP A 120 4.42 8.73 18.30
C ASP A 120 4.32 10.23 18.06
N PRO A 121 4.67 11.08 19.03
CA PRO A 121 4.52 12.52 18.89
C PRO A 121 5.41 13.12 17.78
N ASN A 122 6.46 12.42 17.34
CA ASN A 122 7.20 12.84 16.15
C ASN A 122 6.38 12.67 14.85
N PHE A 123 5.37 11.79 14.85
CA PHE A 123 4.50 11.61 13.70
C PHE A 123 3.22 12.45 13.77
N GLY A 124 2.80 12.87 14.96
CA GLY A 124 1.62 13.71 15.15
C GLY A 124 0.68 13.24 16.24
N THR A 125 -0.53 13.77 16.21
CA THR A 125 -1.60 13.54 17.20
C THR A 125 -2.73 12.69 16.62
N LYS A 126 -3.66 12.22 17.47
CA LYS A 126 -4.91 11.56 17.04
C LYS A 126 -5.77 12.49 16.17
N GLU A 127 -5.76 13.78 16.45
CA GLU A 127 -6.44 14.81 15.66
C GLU A 127 -5.84 14.94 14.26
N ASP A 128 -4.52 14.90 14.14
CA ASP A 128 -3.82 14.93 12.84
C ASP A 128 -4.14 13.69 12.01
N LEU A 129 -4.21 12.51 12.63
CA LEU A 129 -4.61 11.26 11.95
C LEU A 129 -6.06 11.33 11.46
N LYS A 130 -6.97 11.86 12.28
CA LYS A 130 -8.36 12.07 11.89
C LYS A 130 -8.48 13.01 10.70
N GLU A 131 -7.76 14.14 10.72
CA GLU A 131 -7.72 15.07 9.60
C GLU A 131 -7.15 14.43 8.34
N LEU A 132 -6.10 13.61 8.47
CA LEU A 132 -5.52 12.87 7.36
C LEU A 132 -6.56 11.95 6.70
N VAL A 133 -7.23 11.10 7.49
CA VAL A 133 -8.23 10.14 6.97
C VAL A 133 -9.38 10.88 6.31
N GLU A 134 -9.95 11.90 6.97
CA GLU A 134 -11.06 12.69 6.41
C GLU A 134 -10.64 13.41 5.12
N THR A 135 -9.41 13.95 5.05
CA THR A 135 -8.89 14.62 3.85
C THR A 135 -8.65 13.62 2.72
N ALA A 136 -8.09 12.46 3.03
CA ALA A 136 -7.87 11.38 2.06
C ALA A 136 -9.21 10.91 1.46
N HIS A 137 -10.19 10.61 2.31
CA HIS A 137 -11.53 10.17 1.88
C HIS A 137 -12.23 11.20 0.99
N LYS A 138 -12.17 12.49 1.30
CA LYS A 138 -12.71 13.57 0.46
C LYS A 138 -12.08 13.59 -0.94
N ASN A 139 -10.86 13.08 -1.09
CA ASN A 139 -10.15 12.97 -2.36
C ASN A 139 -10.25 11.56 -2.98
N GLY A 140 -11.09 10.67 -2.45
CA GLY A 140 -11.26 9.30 -2.94
C GLY A 140 -10.06 8.39 -2.66
N ILE A 141 -9.22 8.73 -1.68
CA ILE A 141 -8.01 8.00 -1.30
C ILE A 141 -8.28 7.21 -0.02
N ARG A 142 -7.96 5.91 0.00
CA ARG A 142 -8.05 5.03 1.17
C ARG A 142 -6.77 5.10 1.98
N ILE A 143 -6.89 4.95 3.30
CA ILE A 143 -5.75 4.92 4.21
C ILE A 143 -5.51 3.49 4.70
N VAL A 144 -4.29 3.00 4.49
CA VAL A 144 -3.79 1.72 4.97
C VAL A 144 -2.71 2.01 6.01
N LEU A 145 -2.91 1.57 7.25
CA LEU A 145 -1.88 1.64 8.28
C LEU A 145 -1.04 0.36 8.29
N ASP A 146 0.00 0.34 9.10
CA ASP A 146 0.88 -0.83 9.27
C ASP A 146 0.61 -1.49 10.63
N ALA A 147 0.37 -2.80 10.64
CA ALA A 147 0.09 -3.59 11.84
C ALA A 147 1.31 -4.44 12.21
N VAL A 148 2.00 -4.05 13.27
CA VAL A 148 3.11 -4.81 13.85
C VAL A 148 2.58 -5.60 15.05
N ILE A 149 2.39 -6.91 14.90
CA ILE A 149 1.87 -7.80 15.97
C ILE A 149 2.98 -8.68 16.55
N ASN A 150 3.95 -9.03 15.73
CA ASN A 150 4.95 -10.05 16.05
C ASN A 150 5.92 -9.65 17.18
N HIS A 151 6.27 -8.38 17.35
CA HIS A 151 7.35 -7.97 18.25
C HIS A 151 7.13 -6.59 18.87
N THR A 152 7.79 -6.36 20.00
CA THR A 152 8.00 -5.03 20.59
C THR A 152 9.28 -4.41 20.03
N GLY A 153 9.48 -3.11 20.24
CA GLY A 153 10.77 -2.48 19.95
C GLY A 153 11.92 -3.06 20.79
N PRO A 154 13.18 -2.79 20.40
CA PRO A 154 14.38 -3.18 21.13
C PRO A 154 14.39 -2.69 22.57
N VAL A 155 15.03 -3.49 23.43
CA VAL A 155 15.26 -3.11 24.84
C VAL A 155 16.39 -2.09 24.91
N THR A 156 16.11 -0.96 25.56
CA THR A 156 17.09 0.11 25.84
C THR A 156 17.04 0.51 27.32
N GLU A 157 17.90 1.43 27.75
CA GLU A 157 17.82 1.98 29.11
C GLU A 157 16.49 2.71 29.38
N LYS A 158 15.87 3.30 28.35
CA LYS A 158 14.57 3.98 28.43
C LYS A 158 13.39 3.03 28.17
N ASP A 159 13.64 1.84 27.63
CA ASP A 159 12.63 0.91 27.15
C ASP A 159 12.86 -0.48 27.71
N PRO A 160 12.37 -0.76 28.94
CA PRO A 160 12.59 -2.06 29.58
C PRO A 160 11.84 -3.17 28.85
N VAL A 161 12.42 -4.38 28.87
CA VAL A 161 11.76 -5.57 28.30
C VAL A 161 10.39 -5.81 28.95
N TRP A 162 9.43 -6.21 28.16
CA TRP A 162 8.09 -6.61 28.62
C TRP A 162 8.14 -7.91 29.44
N PRO A 163 7.12 -8.21 30.25
CA PRO A 163 7.11 -9.41 31.09
C PRO A 163 7.29 -10.70 30.27
N LYS A 164 7.93 -11.71 30.86
CA LYS A 164 8.24 -13.00 30.21
C LYS A 164 7.01 -13.79 29.72
N ASN A 165 5.84 -13.54 30.28
CA ASN A 165 4.59 -14.12 29.82
C ASN A 165 4.00 -13.38 28.60
N TRP A 166 4.53 -12.17 28.28
CA TRP A 166 4.19 -11.42 27.07
C TRP A 166 5.16 -11.71 25.91
N VAL A 167 6.46 -11.75 26.23
CA VAL A 167 7.49 -11.82 25.18
C VAL A 167 8.50 -12.92 25.45
N ARG A 168 9.13 -13.38 24.38
CA ARG A 168 10.38 -14.15 24.41
C ARG A 168 11.53 -13.29 23.91
N THR A 169 12.73 -13.52 24.43
CA THR A 169 13.97 -12.81 24.03
C THR A 169 14.96 -13.72 23.31
N GLY A 170 14.50 -14.87 22.83
CA GLY A 170 15.22 -15.90 22.11
C GLY A 170 14.50 -17.24 22.16
N PRO A 171 14.97 -18.24 21.38
CA PRO A 171 16.13 -18.18 20.49
C PRO A 171 15.90 -17.28 19.28
N GLN A 172 16.98 -16.85 18.60
CA GLN A 172 16.87 -16.16 17.32
C GLN A 172 16.47 -17.16 16.22
N CYS A 173 15.67 -16.71 15.27
CA CYS A 173 15.15 -17.54 14.17
C CYS A 173 16.28 -18.17 13.35
N SER A 174 16.12 -19.44 13.00
CA SER A 174 17.06 -20.17 12.13
C SER A 174 16.47 -20.47 10.74
N TYR A 175 15.17 -20.27 10.56
CA TYR A 175 14.47 -20.40 9.26
C TYR A 175 14.60 -21.77 8.60
N GLN A 176 14.71 -22.86 9.38
CA GLN A 176 14.85 -24.21 8.86
C GLN A 176 13.50 -24.87 8.55
N ASP A 177 12.48 -24.50 9.31
CA ASP A 177 11.13 -25.03 9.27
C ASP A 177 10.15 -24.01 9.84
N TYR A 178 8.89 -24.38 9.98
CA TYR A 178 7.84 -23.52 10.52
C TYR A 178 8.15 -23.10 11.98
N GLU A 179 8.43 -24.05 12.87
CA GLU A 179 8.66 -23.76 14.29
C GLU A 179 9.81 -22.78 14.50
N THR A 180 10.91 -22.99 13.80
CA THR A 180 12.11 -22.13 13.88
C THR A 180 11.98 -20.81 13.12
N THR A 181 10.84 -20.57 12.50
CA THR A 181 10.46 -19.29 11.85
C THR A 181 9.45 -18.52 12.68
N VAL A 182 8.54 -19.19 13.39
CA VAL A 182 7.38 -18.57 14.06
C VAL A 182 7.64 -18.33 15.54
N THR A 183 8.25 -19.28 16.27
CA THR A 183 8.45 -19.18 17.74
C THR A 183 9.87 -18.73 18.11
N CYS A 184 10.31 -17.62 17.55
CA CYS A 184 11.71 -17.16 17.68
C CYS A 184 11.80 -15.63 17.53
N THR A 185 12.91 -15.02 17.93
CA THR A 185 13.16 -13.59 17.70
C THR A 185 13.77 -13.36 16.32
N LEU A 186 13.26 -12.38 15.56
CA LEU A 186 13.75 -12.05 14.21
C LEU A 186 15.23 -11.69 14.21
N VAL A 187 15.61 -10.80 15.10
CA VAL A 187 16.99 -10.34 15.32
C VAL A 187 17.30 -10.28 16.79
N LYS A 188 18.58 -10.17 17.12
CA LYS A 188 19.02 -9.95 18.50
C LYS A 188 18.40 -8.66 19.06
N ASN A 189 17.97 -8.70 20.32
CA ASN A 189 17.37 -7.56 21.02
C ASN A 189 16.04 -7.04 20.42
N LEU A 190 15.28 -7.89 19.73
CA LEU A 190 13.93 -7.58 19.29
C LEU A 190 12.98 -8.60 19.94
N PRO A 191 12.38 -8.29 21.11
CA PRO A 191 11.55 -9.24 21.83
C PRO A 191 10.30 -9.61 21.03
N ASP A 192 10.08 -10.89 20.87
CA ASP A 192 9.00 -11.49 20.12
C ASP A 192 7.78 -11.70 21.03
N ILE A 193 6.60 -11.25 20.60
CA ILE A 193 5.34 -11.42 21.33
C ILE A 193 4.93 -12.90 21.28
N LYS A 194 4.53 -13.46 22.42
CA LYS A 194 3.99 -14.82 22.49
C LYS A 194 2.57 -14.89 21.95
N THR A 195 2.46 -14.71 20.64
CA THR A 195 1.18 -14.65 19.94
C THR A 195 0.42 -15.96 19.98
N GLU A 196 1.14 -17.08 20.08
CA GLU A 196 0.58 -18.44 20.21
C GLU A 196 -0.10 -18.70 21.56
N SER A 197 0.20 -17.88 22.58
CA SER A 197 -0.29 -18.13 23.94
C SER A 197 -1.76 -17.79 24.11
N ASN A 198 -2.49 -18.69 24.80
CA ASN A 198 -3.82 -18.43 25.34
C ASN A 198 -3.82 -18.22 26.86
N GLU A 199 -2.61 -18.19 27.49
CA GLU A 199 -2.50 -17.91 28.90
C GLU A 199 -2.81 -16.46 29.19
N GLU A 200 -3.66 -16.22 30.19
CA GLU A 200 -4.02 -14.87 30.63
C GLU A 200 -2.82 -14.16 31.24
N VAL A 201 -2.62 -12.92 30.88
CA VAL A 201 -1.53 -12.08 31.34
C VAL A 201 -2.04 -10.75 31.89
N GLU A 202 -1.35 -10.23 32.91
CA GLU A 202 -1.54 -8.85 33.36
C GLU A 202 -0.86 -7.90 32.37
N LEU A 203 -1.40 -6.68 32.26
CA LEU A 203 -0.76 -5.63 31.46
C LEU A 203 0.67 -5.34 31.96
N PRO A 204 1.60 -5.01 31.06
CA PRO A 204 2.96 -4.64 31.45
C PRO A 204 2.98 -3.46 32.42
N PRO A 205 3.70 -3.56 33.55
CA PRO A 205 3.71 -2.52 34.59
C PRO A 205 4.09 -1.13 34.06
N GLN A 206 5.02 -1.08 33.07
CA GLN A 206 5.43 0.18 32.45
C GLN A 206 4.32 0.83 31.64
N LEU A 207 3.46 0.03 30.99
CA LEU A 207 2.31 0.53 30.24
C LEU A 207 1.23 1.09 31.19
N ILE A 208 0.94 0.34 32.28
CA ILE A 208 0.02 0.83 33.34
C ILE A 208 0.53 2.13 33.96
N ALA A 209 1.83 2.23 34.24
CA ALA A 209 2.42 3.43 34.82
C ALA A 209 2.28 4.62 33.86
N LYS A 210 2.55 4.44 32.59
CA LYS A 210 2.37 5.43 31.54
C LYS A 210 0.93 5.91 31.44
N TRP A 211 -0.05 4.99 31.34
CA TRP A 211 -1.46 5.35 31.25
C TRP A 211 -1.97 6.12 32.47
N LYS A 212 -1.46 5.81 33.67
CA LYS A 212 -1.78 6.56 34.90
C LYS A 212 -1.19 7.96 34.89
N ASP A 213 0.04 8.11 34.42
CA ASP A 213 0.70 9.42 34.30
C ASP A 213 -0.01 10.31 33.27
N GLU A 214 -0.49 9.73 32.19
CA GLU A 214 -1.26 10.39 31.13
C GLU A 214 -2.76 10.58 31.49
N GLY A 215 -3.21 10.03 32.62
CA GLY A 215 -4.61 10.17 33.08
C GLY A 215 -5.65 9.38 32.30
N ARG A 216 -5.24 8.41 31.46
CA ARG A 216 -6.14 7.60 30.62
C ARG A 216 -6.34 6.15 31.08
N TYR A 217 -5.73 5.75 32.20
CA TYR A 217 -5.77 4.35 32.68
C TYR A 217 -7.20 3.80 32.83
N GLU A 218 -8.11 4.54 33.46
CA GLU A 218 -9.48 4.07 33.69
C GLU A 218 -10.27 3.90 32.38
N ALA A 219 -10.04 4.77 31.40
CA ALA A 219 -10.68 4.67 30.09
C ALA A 219 -10.16 3.45 29.32
N GLU A 220 -8.84 3.24 29.26
CA GLU A 220 -8.22 2.10 28.60
C GLU A 220 -8.68 0.77 29.21
N MET A 221 -8.76 0.70 30.55
CA MET A 221 -9.25 -0.49 31.25
C MET A 221 -10.71 -0.77 30.95
N ALA A 222 -11.56 0.26 30.91
CA ALA A 222 -12.98 0.09 30.59
C ALA A 222 -13.19 -0.42 29.16
N GLU A 223 -12.41 0.06 28.20
CA GLU A 223 -12.45 -0.39 26.81
C GLU A 223 -11.96 -1.84 26.67
N LEU A 224 -10.87 -2.21 27.37
CA LEU A 224 -10.39 -3.59 27.40
C LEU A 224 -11.43 -4.53 28.01
N ASP A 225 -12.06 -4.14 29.14
CA ASP A 225 -13.10 -4.95 29.77
C ASP A 225 -14.28 -5.18 28.83
N ALA A 226 -14.74 -4.14 28.15
CA ALA A 226 -15.81 -4.24 27.15
C ALA A 226 -15.45 -5.14 25.96
N PHE A 227 -14.21 -5.04 25.47
CA PHE A 227 -13.72 -5.90 24.37
C PHE A 227 -13.71 -7.38 24.79
N PHE A 228 -13.11 -7.71 25.93
CA PHE A 228 -13.02 -9.09 26.41
C PHE A 228 -14.37 -9.67 26.81
N GLU A 229 -15.30 -8.85 27.36
CA GLU A 229 -16.69 -9.27 27.63
C GLU A 229 -17.44 -9.57 26.33
N ARG A 230 -17.30 -8.75 25.29
CA ARG A 230 -17.94 -8.95 23.98
C ARG A 230 -17.42 -10.16 23.25
N THR A 231 -16.10 -10.37 23.25
CA THR A 231 -15.47 -11.41 22.42
C THR A 231 -15.40 -12.77 23.11
N GLY A 232 -15.30 -12.77 24.46
CA GLY A 232 -14.98 -13.99 25.22
C GLY A 232 -13.57 -14.51 25.02
N TYR A 233 -12.69 -13.75 24.37
CA TYR A 233 -11.27 -14.10 24.22
C TYR A 233 -10.56 -14.10 25.58
N PRO A 234 -9.54 -14.96 25.76
CA PRO A 234 -8.70 -14.89 26.93
C PRO A 234 -7.88 -13.57 26.93
N ARG A 235 -7.54 -13.05 28.10
CA ARG A 235 -6.64 -11.87 28.23
C ARG A 235 -5.18 -12.27 27.89
N ALA A 236 -4.94 -12.78 26.69
CA ALA A 236 -3.63 -13.20 26.20
C ALA A 236 -3.00 -12.12 25.31
N PRO A 237 -1.65 -12.12 25.13
CA PRO A 237 -0.91 -11.02 24.51
C PRO A 237 -1.49 -10.53 23.18
N ARG A 238 -1.78 -11.46 22.26
CA ARG A 238 -2.26 -11.07 20.91
C ARG A 238 -3.61 -10.35 20.92
N PHE A 239 -4.51 -10.71 21.85
CA PHE A 239 -5.85 -10.11 21.87
C PHE A 239 -5.86 -8.67 22.39
N TYR A 240 -4.92 -8.30 23.25
CA TYR A 240 -4.71 -6.91 23.60
C TYR A 240 -4.26 -6.11 22.37
N ILE A 241 -3.28 -6.63 21.61
CA ILE A 241 -2.77 -5.95 20.41
C ILE A 241 -3.85 -5.86 19.33
N ILE A 242 -4.65 -6.92 19.12
CA ILE A 242 -5.80 -6.91 18.21
C ILE A 242 -6.78 -5.79 18.60
N LYS A 243 -7.15 -5.70 19.90
CA LYS A 243 -8.01 -4.62 20.40
C LYS A 243 -7.42 -3.25 20.07
N TRP A 244 -6.18 -3.00 20.41
CA TRP A 244 -5.54 -1.71 20.22
C TRP A 244 -5.41 -1.32 18.74
N LEU A 245 -5.19 -2.28 17.85
CA LEU A 245 -5.17 -2.01 16.41
C LEU A 245 -6.57 -1.77 15.85
N THR A 246 -7.59 -2.47 16.34
CA THR A 246 -8.97 -2.25 15.87
C THR A 246 -9.56 -0.92 16.33
N ASP A 247 -9.01 -0.31 17.38
CA ASP A 247 -9.41 1.04 17.82
C ASP A 247 -9.12 2.09 16.73
N TYR A 248 -8.03 1.97 15.98
CA TYR A 248 -7.75 2.87 14.85
C TYR A 248 -8.80 2.78 13.74
N ILE A 249 -9.47 1.62 13.62
CA ILE A 249 -10.57 1.46 12.66
C ILE A 249 -11.82 2.15 13.18
N THR A 250 -12.20 1.89 14.45
CA THR A 250 -13.41 2.46 15.05
C THR A 250 -13.32 3.96 15.25
N ASP A 251 -12.14 4.48 15.59
CA ASP A 251 -11.93 5.90 15.89
C ASP A 251 -11.78 6.75 14.63
N PHE A 252 -11.09 6.23 13.60
CA PHE A 252 -10.68 7.03 12.44
C PHE A 252 -11.25 6.55 11.10
N GLY A 253 -11.68 5.29 10.98
CA GLY A 253 -12.21 4.74 9.74
C GLY A 253 -11.14 4.48 8.69
N ILE A 254 -9.96 4.02 9.10
CA ILE A 254 -8.94 3.56 8.16
C ILE A 254 -9.48 2.37 7.35
N ASP A 255 -9.02 2.21 6.11
CA ASP A 255 -9.59 1.28 5.14
C ASP A 255 -8.89 -0.08 5.11
N GLY A 256 -7.70 -0.18 5.69
CA GLY A 256 -6.94 -1.41 5.70
C GLY A 256 -5.71 -1.40 6.58
N TYR A 257 -5.13 -2.60 6.70
CA TYR A 257 -3.81 -2.82 7.29
C TYR A 257 -2.88 -3.53 6.31
N ARG A 258 -1.63 -3.10 6.27
CA ARG A 258 -0.53 -3.96 5.88
C ARG A 258 -0.01 -4.66 7.13
N ALA A 259 -0.05 -5.98 7.16
CA ALA A 259 0.45 -6.77 8.27
C ALA A 259 1.95 -7.04 8.09
N ASP A 260 2.72 -6.62 9.09
CA ASP A 260 4.16 -6.80 9.16
C ASP A 260 4.52 -8.24 9.54
N THR A 261 5.62 -8.76 8.99
CA THR A 261 6.24 -10.04 9.42
C THR A 261 5.28 -11.23 9.55
N VAL A 262 4.30 -11.34 8.64
CA VAL A 262 3.17 -12.29 8.72
C VAL A 262 3.60 -13.74 8.94
N LYS A 263 4.66 -14.20 8.27
CA LYS A 263 5.14 -15.59 8.40
C LYS A 263 5.82 -15.92 9.72
N HIS A 264 6.06 -14.90 10.57
CA HIS A 264 6.69 -15.06 11.89
C HIS A 264 5.66 -15.18 13.01
N THR A 265 4.39 -15.17 12.66
CA THR A 265 3.24 -15.31 13.54
C THR A 265 2.42 -16.50 13.07
N GLU A 266 1.78 -17.23 13.98
CA GLU A 266 0.91 -18.35 13.64
C GLU A 266 -0.22 -17.90 12.73
N GLU A 267 -0.49 -18.64 11.65
CA GLU A 267 -1.43 -18.24 10.61
C GLU A 267 -2.86 -17.97 11.11
N GLY A 268 -3.33 -18.73 12.10
CA GLY A 268 -4.69 -18.58 12.65
C GLY A 268 -4.95 -17.24 13.34
N ILE A 269 -3.90 -16.56 13.80
CA ILE A 269 -4.01 -15.25 14.46
C ILE A 269 -4.48 -14.17 13.48
N TRP A 270 -4.11 -14.30 12.22
CA TRP A 270 -4.52 -13.36 11.18
C TRP A 270 -6.02 -13.45 10.86
N ASP A 271 -6.61 -14.64 10.98
CA ASP A 271 -8.06 -14.80 10.87
C ASP A 271 -8.80 -14.17 12.06
N GLU A 272 -8.28 -14.34 13.29
CA GLU A 272 -8.78 -13.64 14.48
C GLU A 272 -8.69 -12.11 14.30
N PHE A 273 -7.54 -11.61 13.85
CA PHE A 273 -7.32 -10.18 13.59
C PHE A 273 -8.26 -9.64 12.50
N LYS A 274 -8.35 -10.34 11.36
CA LYS A 274 -9.24 -9.93 10.25
C LYS A 274 -10.72 -9.90 10.68
N THR A 275 -11.15 -10.88 11.46
CA THR A 275 -12.52 -10.94 11.99
C THR A 275 -12.84 -9.68 12.81
N GLU A 276 -11.96 -9.30 13.73
CA GLU A 276 -12.16 -8.11 14.57
C GLU A 276 -12.04 -6.81 13.75
N CYS A 277 -11.15 -6.75 12.76
CA CYS A 277 -11.08 -5.63 11.82
C CYS A 277 -12.38 -5.45 11.02
N ASP A 278 -12.97 -6.54 10.52
CA ASP A 278 -14.23 -6.47 9.78
C ASP A 278 -15.39 -6.00 10.65
N ILE A 279 -15.46 -6.47 11.91
CA ILE A 279 -16.46 -6.01 12.88
C ILE A 279 -16.29 -4.51 13.15
N ALA A 280 -15.07 -4.06 13.44
CA ALA A 280 -14.77 -2.66 13.70
C ALA A 280 -15.10 -1.77 12.50
N PHE A 281 -14.76 -2.20 11.28
CA PHE A 281 -15.02 -1.43 10.06
C PHE A 281 -16.51 -1.35 9.71
N ALA A 282 -17.24 -2.46 9.88
CA ALA A 282 -18.69 -2.47 9.72
C ALA A 282 -19.37 -1.51 10.70
N GLN A 283 -18.95 -1.52 11.96
CA GLN A 283 -19.43 -0.61 12.97
C GLN A 283 -19.11 0.86 12.65
N TRP A 284 -17.90 1.14 12.19
CA TRP A 284 -17.52 2.48 11.75
C TRP A 284 -18.38 2.95 10.57
N LYS A 285 -18.60 2.11 9.56
CA LYS A 285 -19.47 2.42 8.42
C LYS A 285 -20.90 2.71 8.84
N GLU A 286 -21.45 1.92 9.76
CA GLU A 286 -22.80 2.14 10.28
C GLU A 286 -22.93 3.50 10.99
N ASN A 287 -21.91 3.87 11.78
CA ASN A 287 -21.89 5.12 12.53
C ASN A 287 -21.54 6.36 11.67
N ASN A 288 -20.98 6.18 10.48
CA ASN A 288 -20.46 7.23 9.60
C ASN A 288 -20.91 7.04 8.14
N ALA A 289 -22.18 6.70 7.92
CA ALA A 289 -22.69 6.34 6.60
C ALA A 289 -22.39 7.38 5.50
N GLU A 290 -22.33 8.67 5.87
CA GLU A 290 -22.03 9.77 4.94
C GLU A 290 -20.55 9.88 4.55
N LYS A 291 -19.66 9.15 5.25
CA LYS A 291 -18.20 9.13 4.98
C LYS A 291 -17.75 7.86 4.26
N VAL A 292 -18.66 6.91 4.07
CA VAL A 292 -18.34 5.63 3.41
C VAL A 292 -18.01 5.86 1.94
N LEU A 293 -16.86 5.40 1.49
CA LEU A 293 -16.41 5.57 0.11
C LEU A 293 -17.00 4.52 -0.86
N ASP A 294 -17.17 3.29 -0.38
CA ASP A 294 -17.64 2.15 -1.18
C ASP A 294 -18.10 0.98 -0.28
N GLU A 295 -18.55 -0.10 -0.91
CA GLU A 295 -19.02 -1.31 -0.22
C GLU A 295 -17.92 -2.36 0.06
N ASN A 296 -16.64 -2.04 -0.22
CA ASN A 296 -15.56 -3.00 0.04
C ASN A 296 -15.43 -3.27 1.55
N GLY A 297 -15.04 -4.51 1.89
CA GLY A 297 -14.65 -4.89 3.24
C GLY A 297 -13.31 -4.29 3.64
N PHE A 298 -12.94 -4.47 4.90
CA PHE A 298 -11.64 -4.02 5.40
C PHE A 298 -10.49 -4.71 4.66
N TYR A 299 -9.55 -3.95 4.13
CA TYR A 299 -8.43 -4.48 3.36
C TYR A 299 -7.32 -5.00 4.26
N LEU A 300 -6.85 -6.23 4.02
CA LEU A 300 -5.69 -6.78 4.71
C LEU A 300 -4.70 -7.31 3.69
N VAL A 301 -3.49 -6.72 3.66
CA VAL A 301 -2.38 -7.16 2.83
C VAL A 301 -1.22 -7.62 3.70
N GLY A 302 -0.68 -8.82 3.41
CA GLY A 302 0.35 -9.45 4.25
C GLY A 302 1.75 -9.36 3.66
N GLU A 303 2.72 -9.01 4.52
CA GLU A 303 4.12 -9.25 4.24
C GLU A 303 4.51 -10.67 4.65
N VAL A 304 4.34 -11.60 3.74
CA VAL A 304 4.93 -12.93 3.85
C VAL A 304 6.28 -12.89 3.13
N TYR A 305 7.33 -12.55 3.85
CA TYR A 305 8.66 -12.29 3.26
C TYR A 305 9.12 -13.45 2.35
N ASN A 306 9.48 -13.11 1.10
CA ASN A 306 9.78 -14.04 0.00
C ASN A 306 8.57 -14.77 -0.60
N TYR A 307 7.33 -14.34 -0.33
CA TYR A 307 6.20 -14.84 -1.11
C TYR A 307 6.34 -14.46 -2.58
N ASN A 308 6.10 -15.45 -3.44
CA ASN A 308 6.15 -15.30 -4.89
C ASN A 308 4.79 -15.67 -5.47
N ILE A 309 4.23 -14.81 -6.32
CA ILE A 309 2.92 -15.06 -6.97
C ILE A 309 2.88 -16.40 -7.71
N SER A 310 4.03 -16.87 -8.22
CA SER A 310 4.16 -18.18 -8.89
C SER A 310 3.93 -19.38 -7.97
N ALA A 311 3.94 -19.20 -6.66
CA ALA A 311 3.61 -20.24 -5.68
C ALA A 311 2.09 -20.38 -5.46
N GLY A 312 1.27 -19.51 -6.10
CA GLY A 312 -0.17 -19.49 -5.93
C GLY A 312 -0.56 -19.15 -4.50
N LYS A 313 -1.48 -19.91 -3.89
CA LYS A 313 -1.96 -19.65 -2.53
C LYS A 313 -1.04 -20.17 -1.43
N GLN A 314 -0.02 -20.94 -1.75
CA GLN A 314 0.77 -21.68 -0.76
C GLN A 314 2.12 -21.02 -0.49
N PHE A 315 2.42 -20.77 0.78
CA PHE A 315 3.78 -20.45 1.23
C PHE A 315 4.42 -21.71 1.84
N ASP A 316 5.63 -22.04 1.39
CA ASP A 316 6.34 -23.28 1.76
C ASP A 316 7.41 -23.00 2.82
N PHE A 317 7.25 -23.57 4.01
CA PHE A 317 8.22 -23.51 5.11
C PHE A 317 9.29 -24.64 5.03
N GLY A 318 9.17 -25.54 4.06
CA GLY A 318 10.00 -26.73 3.91
C GLY A 318 9.37 -27.98 4.53
N ASP A 319 8.93 -27.91 5.76
CA ASP A 319 8.21 -28.98 6.48
C ASP A 319 6.71 -28.95 6.29
N ARG A 320 6.12 -27.79 6.05
CA ARG A 320 4.70 -27.60 5.75
C ARG A 320 4.41 -26.40 4.86
N LYS A 321 3.19 -26.34 4.30
CA LYS A 321 2.69 -25.23 3.51
C LYS A 321 1.54 -24.55 4.22
N VAL A 322 1.50 -23.22 4.11
CA VAL A 322 0.45 -22.38 4.70
C VAL A 322 -0.23 -21.57 3.61
N ASN A 323 -1.56 -21.53 3.64
CA ASN A 323 -2.37 -20.65 2.79
C ASN A 323 -2.82 -19.43 3.63
N TYR A 324 -2.12 -18.34 3.51
CA TYR A 324 -2.46 -17.11 4.24
C TYR A 324 -3.74 -16.44 3.72
N PHE A 325 -4.16 -16.69 2.49
CA PHE A 325 -5.44 -16.19 1.98
C PHE A 325 -6.65 -16.81 2.70
N ASP A 326 -6.54 -18.07 3.15
CA ASP A 326 -7.58 -18.71 3.97
C ASP A 326 -7.57 -18.19 5.42
N ASN A 327 -6.55 -17.40 5.79
CA ASN A 327 -6.39 -16.78 7.11
C ASN A 327 -6.58 -15.25 7.05
N GLY A 328 -7.54 -14.79 6.27
CA GLY A 328 -8.04 -13.41 6.29
C GLY A 328 -7.34 -12.44 5.32
N PHE A 329 -6.25 -12.80 4.65
CA PHE A 329 -5.58 -11.90 3.73
C PHE A 329 -6.30 -11.78 2.40
N HIS A 330 -6.59 -10.55 1.99
CA HIS A 330 -7.05 -10.25 0.66
C HIS A 330 -5.91 -10.30 -0.37
N SER A 331 -4.74 -9.82 0.00
CA SER A 331 -3.56 -9.73 -0.86
C SER A 331 -2.29 -10.09 -0.09
N LEU A 332 -1.25 -10.54 -0.83
CA LEU A 332 0.10 -10.68 -0.29
C LEU A 332 1.07 -9.82 -1.10
N ILE A 333 2.10 -9.29 -0.44
CA ILE A 333 3.20 -8.56 -1.09
C ILE A 333 4.00 -9.56 -1.95
N ASN A 334 4.17 -9.24 -3.23
CA ASN A 334 4.80 -10.11 -4.19
C ASN A 334 6.28 -9.79 -4.40
N PHE A 335 7.15 -10.52 -3.76
CA PHE A 335 8.61 -10.36 -3.84
C PHE A 335 9.20 -10.78 -5.20
N GLU A 336 8.45 -11.52 -6.01
CA GLU A 336 8.90 -11.98 -7.33
C GLU A 336 8.84 -10.88 -8.39
N PHE A 337 7.95 -9.87 -8.25
CA PHE A 337 7.68 -8.90 -9.31
C PHE A 337 8.94 -8.15 -9.77
N LYS A 338 9.79 -7.70 -8.86
CA LYS A 338 11.05 -7.00 -9.17
C LYS A 338 12.03 -7.82 -10.01
N TYR A 339 11.97 -9.15 -9.93
CA TYR A 339 12.76 -10.05 -10.77
C TYR A 339 12.10 -10.27 -12.12
N ASN A 340 10.77 -10.47 -12.14
CA ASN A 340 10.00 -10.62 -13.37
C ASN A 340 9.99 -9.34 -14.22
N ALA A 341 10.17 -8.17 -13.62
CA ALA A 341 10.29 -6.90 -14.33
C ALA A 341 11.48 -6.84 -15.31
N LYS A 342 12.42 -7.79 -15.25
CA LYS A 342 13.51 -7.93 -16.23
C LYS A 342 13.03 -8.58 -17.53
N ASP A 343 11.89 -9.26 -17.53
CA ASP A 343 11.29 -9.88 -18.70
C ASP A 343 10.60 -8.84 -19.62
N ASP A 344 10.19 -9.27 -20.82
CA ASP A 344 9.38 -8.43 -21.70
C ASP A 344 7.94 -8.26 -21.17
N TYR A 345 7.24 -7.23 -21.66
CA TYR A 345 5.91 -6.87 -21.18
C TYR A 345 4.89 -8.02 -21.28
N GLU A 346 4.86 -8.72 -22.43
CA GLU A 346 3.89 -9.80 -22.64
C GLU A 346 4.09 -10.94 -21.66
N LYS A 347 5.35 -11.31 -21.39
CA LYS A 347 5.65 -12.38 -20.45
C LYS A 347 5.19 -12.04 -19.03
N ILE A 348 5.36 -10.78 -18.61
CA ILE A 348 4.90 -10.29 -17.31
C ILE A 348 3.37 -10.27 -17.29
N TYR A 349 2.76 -9.54 -18.22
CA TYR A 349 1.33 -9.23 -18.16
C TYR A 349 0.46 -10.46 -18.38
N SER A 350 0.82 -11.35 -19.30
CA SER A 350 0.09 -12.61 -19.51
C SER A 350 0.20 -13.56 -18.32
N LYS A 351 1.42 -13.69 -17.73
CA LYS A 351 1.65 -14.50 -16.53
C LYS A 351 0.78 -14.03 -15.37
N TYR A 352 0.85 -12.74 -15.04
CA TYR A 352 0.14 -12.17 -13.89
C TYR A 352 -1.38 -12.20 -14.09
N SER A 353 -1.86 -11.83 -15.28
CA SER A 353 -3.28 -11.93 -15.58
C SER A 353 -3.79 -13.37 -15.47
N ASN A 354 -3.01 -14.34 -15.96
CA ASN A 354 -3.40 -15.76 -15.88
C ASN A 354 -3.51 -16.23 -14.42
N ILE A 355 -2.52 -15.94 -13.57
CA ILE A 355 -2.51 -16.37 -12.19
C ILE A 355 -3.68 -15.72 -11.42
N LEU A 356 -3.85 -14.39 -11.54
CA LEU A 356 -4.87 -13.64 -10.82
C LEU A 356 -6.30 -14.00 -11.24
N ASN A 357 -6.52 -14.34 -12.51
CA ASN A 357 -7.85 -14.70 -12.99
C ASN A 357 -8.19 -16.21 -12.84
N ASN A 358 -7.23 -17.05 -12.44
CA ASN A 358 -7.44 -18.49 -12.24
C ASN A 358 -7.10 -18.92 -10.81
N GLU A 359 -5.82 -19.14 -10.50
CA GLU A 359 -5.38 -19.72 -9.22
C GLU A 359 -5.65 -18.80 -8.03
N LEU A 360 -5.43 -17.48 -8.20
CA LEU A 360 -5.71 -16.45 -7.20
C LEU A 360 -7.05 -15.73 -7.44
N LYS A 361 -7.97 -16.31 -8.19
CA LYS A 361 -9.27 -15.66 -8.44
C LYS A 361 -9.98 -15.33 -7.13
N GLY A 362 -10.35 -14.05 -6.97
CA GLY A 362 -10.97 -13.51 -5.75
C GLY A 362 -9.98 -13.02 -4.71
N TYR A 363 -8.68 -13.13 -5.00
CA TYR A 363 -7.59 -12.58 -4.18
C TYR A 363 -6.69 -11.68 -5.02
N GLY A 364 -5.92 -10.84 -4.32
CA GLY A 364 -5.02 -9.88 -4.94
C GLY A 364 -3.55 -10.18 -4.70
N THR A 365 -2.71 -9.37 -5.31
CA THR A 365 -1.27 -9.30 -5.04
C THR A 365 -0.84 -7.85 -5.04
N LEU A 366 0.11 -7.49 -4.19
CA LEU A 366 0.71 -6.16 -4.14
C LEU A 366 2.10 -6.23 -4.79
N ASN A 367 2.20 -5.72 -6.02
CA ASN A 367 3.43 -5.71 -6.81
C ASN A 367 4.26 -4.47 -6.50
N TYR A 368 5.57 -4.62 -6.31
CA TYR A 368 6.50 -3.54 -6.08
C TYR A 368 7.82 -3.70 -6.86
N LEU A 369 8.53 -2.61 -7.07
CA LEU A 369 9.85 -2.59 -7.72
C LEU A 369 10.95 -2.03 -6.81
N SER A 370 10.58 -1.30 -5.77
CA SER A 370 11.43 -0.86 -4.67
C SER A 370 10.62 -0.79 -3.37
N SER A 371 11.31 -0.92 -2.23
CA SER A 371 10.72 -0.91 -0.89
C SER A 371 11.72 -0.35 0.11
N HIS A 372 11.31 -0.21 1.37
CA HIS A 372 12.12 0.39 2.44
C HIS A 372 13.16 -0.55 3.05
N ASP A 373 13.04 -1.86 2.83
CA ASP A 373 13.86 -2.92 3.41
C ASP A 373 14.42 -3.93 2.40
N ASP A 374 14.07 -3.75 1.12
CA ASP A 374 14.53 -4.62 0.05
C ASP A 374 15.79 -4.07 -0.63
N GLY A 375 16.94 -4.59 -0.27
CA GLY A 375 18.25 -4.19 -0.80
C GLY A 375 18.47 -4.50 -2.30
N GLN A 376 17.49 -5.09 -3.01
CA GLN A 376 17.59 -5.43 -4.43
C GLN A 376 16.47 -4.83 -5.28
N PRO A 377 16.26 -3.50 -5.26
CA PRO A 377 15.26 -2.86 -6.10
C PRO A 377 15.57 -3.05 -7.60
N TYR A 378 14.53 -3.09 -8.42
CA TYR A 378 14.64 -3.29 -9.87
C TYR A 378 15.52 -2.22 -10.54
N ASP A 379 15.37 -0.96 -10.17
CA ASP A 379 16.12 0.18 -10.68
C ASP A 379 16.84 0.95 -9.56
N ALA A 380 17.76 0.28 -8.86
CA ALA A 380 18.51 0.88 -7.75
C ALA A 380 19.23 2.18 -8.12
N LYS A 381 19.71 2.30 -9.37
CA LYS A 381 20.47 3.45 -9.88
C LYS A 381 19.61 4.50 -10.56
N ARG A 382 18.29 4.32 -10.60
CA ARG A 382 17.34 5.21 -11.31
C ARG A 382 17.71 5.46 -12.79
N SER A 383 18.24 4.41 -13.44
CA SER A 383 18.68 4.46 -14.84
C SER A 383 17.56 4.22 -15.86
N ARG A 384 16.41 3.71 -15.40
CA ARG A 384 15.27 3.34 -16.24
C ARG A 384 13.90 3.71 -15.63
N PRO A 385 13.72 4.95 -15.13
CA PRO A 385 12.52 5.32 -14.37
C PRO A 385 11.23 5.28 -15.19
N TYR A 386 11.29 5.49 -16.50
CA TYR A 386 10.14 5.38 -17.42
C TYR A 386 9.71 3.92 -17.61
N GLU A 387 10.66 3.00 -17.80
CA GLU A 387 10.37 1.57 -17.91
C GLU A 387 9.82 1.02 -16.60
N THR A 388 10.35 1.47 -15.46
CA THR A 388 9.89 1.13 -14.13
C THR A 388 8.41 1.47 -13.96
N ALA A 389 8.01 2.70 -14.30
CA ALA A 389 6.61 3.14 -14.29
C ALA A 389 5.73 2.25 -15.18
N THR A 390 6.15 2.05 -16.43
CA THR A 390 5.38 1.29 -17.44
C THR A 390 5.14 -0.14 -16.98
N LYS A 391 6.17 -0.82 -16.47
CA LYS A 391 6.07 -2.20 -16.01
C LYS A 391 5.19 -2.33 -14.77
N LEU A 392 5.31 -1.42 -13.81
CA LEU A 392 4.54 -1.46 -12.56
C LEU A 392 3.09 -1.07 -12.80
N LEU A 393 2.87 0.12 -13.36
CA LEU A 393 1.53 0.71 -13.43
C LEU A 393 0.63 0.09 -14.49
N LEU A 394 1.17 -0.60 -15.49
CA LEU A 394 0.38 -1.36 -16.47
C LEU A 394 0.31 -2.86 -16.18
N SER A 395 0.86 -3.33 -15.05
CA SER A 395 0.77 -4.73 -14.64
C SER A 395 -0.58 -5.07 -14.01
N PRO A 396 -1.10 -6.31 -14.19
CA PRO A 396 -2.19 -6.83 -13.38
C PRO A 396 -1.80 -6.98 -11.90
N GLY A 397 -2.77 -6.84 -11.00
CA GLY A 397 -2.59 -6.79 -9.55
C GLY A 397 -2.44 -5.36 -9.03
N THR A 398 -2.54 -5.15 -7.72
CA THR A 398 -2.33 -3.85 -7.06
C THR A 398 -0.88 -3.38 -7.27
N SER A 399 -0.68 -2.11 -7.58
CA SER A 399 0.66 -1.53 -7.70
C SER A 399 1.05 -0.80 -6.41
N GLN A 400 2.25 -1.06 -5.89
CA GLN A 400 2.88 -0.29 -4.82
C GLN A 400 3.92 0.66 -5.40
N ILE A 401 3.67 1.95 -5.31
CA ILE A 401 4.67 2.99 -5.58
C ILE A 401 5.36 3.30 -4.26
N TYR A 402 6.66 3.04 -4.17
CA TYR A 402 7.45 3.45 -3.02
C TYR A 402 7.84 4.92 -3.17
N TYR A 403 7.63 5.73 -2.13
CA TYR A 403 7.81 7.19 -2.22
C TYR A 403 9.13 7.57 -2.88
N GLY A 404 9.01 8.43 -3.90
CA GLY A 404 10.13 8.89 -4.72
C GLY A 404 10.49 7.99 -5.90
N ASP A 405 9.77 6.88 -6.17
CA ASP A 405 9.93 6.15 -7.43
C ASP A 405 9.54 7.02 -8.62
N GLU A 406 8.46 7.78 -8.46
CA GLU A 406 7.91 8.70 -9.45
C GLU A 406 8.77 9.93 -9.72
N SER A 407 9.70 10.23 -8.84
CA SER A 407 10.66 11.34 -8.96
C SER A 407 12.11 10.90 -9.15
N ALA A 408 12.31 9.59 -9.32
CA ALA A 408 13.64 8.97 -9.39
C ALA A 408 14.54 9.32 -8.18
N ARG A 409 13.94 9.45 -6.96
CA ARG A 409 14.68 9.65 -5.71
C ARG A 409 15.77 8.59 -5.57
N SER A 410 16.98 9.01 -5.22
CA SER A 410 18.11 8.09 -5.10
C SER A 410 17.87 7.02 -4.04
N LEU A 411 18.16 5.76 -4.38
CA LEU A 411 18.22 4.62 -3.47
C LEU A 411 19.66 4.23 -3.12
N VAL A 412 20.64 5.02 -3.56
CA VAL A 412 22.04 4.82 -3.25
C VAL A 412 22.58 6.12 -2.63
N ILE A 413 22.73 6.11 -1.33
CA ILE A 413 23.21 7.28 -0.56
C ILE A 413 24.57 6.95 0.04
N GLU A 414 25.58 7.69 -0.36
CA GLU A 414 26.94 7.52 0.13
C GLU A 414 27.02 7.69 1.65
N GLY A 415 27.76 6.81 2.33
CA GLY A 415 27.99 6.84 3.77
C GLY A 415 26.85 6.24 4.60
N THR A 416 25.82 5.66 3.97
CA THR A 416 24.81 4.84 4.67
C THR A 416 25.24 3.39 4.73
N ILE A 417 24.74 2.65 5.74
CA ILE A 417 24.95 1.21 5.92
C ILE A 417 23.60 0.50 5.91
N GLY A 418 23.53 -0.65 5.21
CA GLY A 418 22.31 -1.47 5.15
C GLY A 418 21.14 -0.76 4.45
N ASP A 419 19.94 -0.91 5.01
CA ASP A 419 18.68 -0.40 4.49
C ASP A 419 18.51 1.13 4.57
N ALA A 420 19.33 1.82 5.35
CA ALA A 420 19.27 3.28 5.48
C ALA A 420 19.38 3.99 4.11
N THR A 421 20.09 3.41 3.13
CA THR A 421 20.20 3.95 1.78
C THR A 421 18.84 4.05 1.05
N LEU A 422 17.89 3.19 1.39
CA LEU A 422 16.54 3.17 0.80
C LEU A 422 15.61 4.21 1.42
N ARG A 423 15.99 4.79 2.58
CA ARG A 423 15.15 5.58 3.49
C ARG A 423 15.53 7.06 3.54
N SER A 424 16.07 7.62 2.44
CA SER A 424 16.35 9.05 2.34
C SER A 424 15.06 9.86 2.25
N ASN A 425 15.15 11.16 2.58
CA ASN A 425 14.02 12.08 2.48
C ASN A 425 13.53 12.20 1.03
N MET A 426 12.23 12.54 0.88
CA MET A 426 11.65 12.83 -0.42
C MET A 426 12.37 14.01 -1.10
N ASN A 427 12.63 13.89 -2.39
CA ASN A 427 13.40 14.88 -3.17
C ASN A 427 12.52 16.00 -3.75
N TRP A 428 11.75 16.69 -2.89
CA TRP A 428 10.83 17.77 -3.28
C TRP A 428 11.50 18.88 -4.10
N ASN A 429 12.76 19.20 -3.79
CA ASN A 429 13.50 20.22 -4.52
C ASN A 429 13.75 19.85 -5.99
N ASP A 430 14.02 18.55 -6.27
CA ASP A 430 14.25 18.09 -7.64
C ASP A 430 12.93 18.12 -8.42
N ILE A 431 11.82 17.71 -7.79
CA ILE A 431 10.48 17.82 -8.38
C ILE A 431 10.17 19.26 -8.79
N GLN A 432 10.59 20.24 -7.98
CA GLN A 432 10.31 21.65 -8.26
C GLN A 432 11.26 22.27 -9.29
N LYS A 433 12.52 21.84 -9.37
CA LYS A 433 13.57 22.57 -10.09
C LYS A 433 14.16 21.79 -11.27
N ASP A 434 14.24 20.46 -11.19
CA ASP A 434 14.89 19.66 -12.21
C ASP A 434 13.93 19.27 -13.34
N SER A 435 14.32 19.53 -14.58
CA SER A 435 13.48 19.25 -15.75
C SER A 435 13.33 17.75 -16.05
N LEU A 436 14.37 16.96 -15.76
CA LEU A 436 14.31 15.50 -15.95
C LEU A 436 13.37 14.87 -14.94
N THR A 437 13.49 15.24 -13.65
CA THR A 437 12.59 14.78 -12.60
C THR A 437 11.12 15.12 -12.91
N LYS A 438 10.85 16.36 -13.40
CA LYS A 438 9.50 16.75 -13.86
C LYS A 438 8.99 15.88 -15.00
N SER A 439 9.85 15.55 -15.95
CA SER A 439 9.49 14.69 -17.08
C SER A 439 9.17 13.25 -16.63
N ILE A 440 9.98 12.72 -15.71
CA ILE A 440 9.74 11.41 -15.10
C ILE A 440 8.41 11.41 -14.34
N LEU A 441 8.19 12.38 -13.46
CA LEU A 441 6.94 12.53 -12.71
C LEU A 441 5.73 12.61 -13.63
N SER A 442 5.82 13.42 -14.71
CA SER A 442 4.74 13.53 -15.70
C SER A 442 4.39 12.19 -16.35
N HIS A 443 5.38 11.34 -16.61
CA HIS A 443 5.15 10.00 -17.14
C HIS A 443 4.41 9.10 -16.12
N TRP A 444 4.86 9.08 -14.87
CA TRP A 444 4.19 8.35 -13.78
C TRP A 444 2.75 8.83 -13.58
N GLN A 445 2.52 10.15 -13.59
CA GLN A 445 1.18 10.75 -13.47
C GLN A 445 0.24 10.30 -14.59
N LYS A 446 0.69 10.29 -15.85
CA LYS A 446 -0.14 9.86 -16.98
C LYS A 446 -0.53 8.38 -16.86
N LEU A 447 0.42 7.51 -16.51
CA LEU A 447 0.14 6.09 -16.33
C LEU A 447 -0.71 5.83 -15.08
N GLY A 448 -0.41 6.52 -13.97
CA GLY A 448 -1.16 6.38 -12.72
C GLY A 448 -2.61 6.83 -12.85
N LYS A 449 -2.87 7.98 -13.50
CA LYS A 449 -4.24 8.42 -13.80
C LYS A 449 -4.99 7.43 -14.68
N PHE A 450 -4.35 6.97 -15.76
CA PHE A 450 -4.97 5.98 -16.64
C PHE A 450 -5.32 4.68 -15.89
N ARG A 451 -4.43 4.21 -15.02
CA ARG A 451 -4.70 3.04 -14.19
C ARG A 451 -5.82 3.29 -13.17
N ASN A 452 -5.86 4.48 -12.53
CA ASN A 452 -6.92 4.85 -11.59
C ASN A 452 -8.30 4.90 -12.26
N ASP A 453 -8.34 5.41 -13.49
CA ASP A 453 -9.59 5.56 -14.26
C ASP A 453 -10.07 4.24 -14.87
N HIS A 454 -9.17 3.24 -14.98
CA HIS A 454 -9.40 1.96 -15.66
C HIS A 454 -9.07 0.73 -14.80
N PRO A 455 -10.05 0.21 -14.02
CA PRO A 455 -9.89 -1.05 -13.25
C PRO A 455 -9.42 -2.22 -14.13
N ALA A 456 -9.71 -2.20 -15.43
CA ALA A 456 -9.25 -3.19 -16.39
C ALA A 456 -7.74 -3.40 -16.36
N ILE A 457 -6.94 -2.38 -15.98
CA ILE A 457 -5.48 -2.48 -15.95
C ILE A 457 -5.01 -3.45 -14.86
N GLY A 458 -5.51 -3.29 -13.65
CA GLY A 458 -5.09 -4.10 -12.50
C GLY A 458 -5.93 -5.35 -12.27
N ALA A 459 -7.26 -5.21 -12.34
CA ALA A 459 -8.23 -6.26 -12.03
C ALA A 459 -8.75 -7.03 -13.26
N GLY A 460 -8.45 -6.54 -14.48
CA GLY A 460 -8.99 -7.11 -15.70
C GLY A 460 -8.19 -8.29 -16.27
N THR A 461 -8.74 -8.87 -17.33
CA THR A 461 -8.06 -9.90 -18.12
C THR A 461 -7.20 -9.27 -19.20
N HIS A 462 -6.08 -9.92 -19.53
CA HIS A 462 -5.12 -9.49 -20.53
C HIS A 462 -5.21 -10.31 -21.81
N LYS A 463 -5.14 -9.63 -22.96
CA LYS A 463 -5.06 -10.27 -24.27
C LYS A 463 -4.16 -9.51 -25.22
N MET A 464 -3.07 -10.11 -25.67
CA MET A 464 -2.22 -9.54 -26.72
C MET A 464 -3.00 -9.46 -28.05
N ILE A 465 -2.93 -8.30 -28.70
CA ILE A 465 -3.46 -8.05 -30.05
C ILE A 465 -2.34 -8.21 -31.08
N SER A 466 -1.18 -7.60 -30.81
CA SER A 466 0.00 -7.65 -31.70
C SER A 466 1.28 -7.74 -30.87
N LYS A 467 2.24 -8.51 -31.39
CA LYS A 467 3.55 -8.64 -30.76
C LYS A 467 4.53 -7.55 -31.23
N LYS A 468 4.41 -7.10 -32.46
CA LYS A 468 5.29 -6.05 -33.05
C LYS A 468 4.47 -5.20 -34.04
N PRO A 469 4.15 -3.95 -33.70
CA PRO A 469 4.38 -3.31 -32.40
C PRO A 469 3.60 -4.03 -31.29
N TYR A 470 4.04 -3.89 -30.04
CA TYR A 470 3.38 -4.54 -28.91
C TYR A 470 2.09 -3.81 -28.55
N ILE A 471 0.97 -4.48 -28.77
CA ILE A 471 -0.38 -3.94 -28.52
C ILE A 471 -1.19 -5.00 -27.79
N PHE A 472 -1.89 -4.58 -26.74
CA PHE A 472 -2.75 -5.46 -25.95
C PHE A 472 -4.04 -4.78 -25.50
N HIS A 473 -5.02 -5.60 -25.19
CA HIS A 473 -6.33 -5.26 -24.66
C HIS A 473 -6.43 -5.68 -23.20
N ARG A 474 -7.05 -4.86 -22.39
CA ARG A 474 -7.51 -5.18 -21.03
C ARG A 474 -9.01 -4.98 -20.96
N THR A 475 -9.69 -5.91 -20.29
CA THR A 475 -11.13 -5.83 -20.07
C THR A 475 -11.48 -6.21 -18.64
N PHE A 476 -12.41 -5.48 -18.05
CA PHE A 476 -12.94 -5.70 -16.71
C PHE A 476 -14.44 -5.50 -16.71
N SER A 477 -15.17 -6.31 -15.94
CA SER A 477 -16.61 -6.16 -15.73
C SER A 477 -16.96 -6.47 -14.30
N LYS A 478 -17.75 -5.60 -13.68
CA LYS A 478 -18.31 -5.78 -12.35
C LYS A 478 -19.71 -5.21 -12.34
N ASP A 479 -20.69 -6.02 -11.99
CA ASP A 479 -22.11 -5.66 -12.02
C ASP A 479 -22.54 -5.09 -13.40
N ASN A 480 -22.95 -3.84 -13.46
CA ASN A 480 -23.31 -3.16 -14.71
C ASN A 480 -22.18 -2.30 -15.29
N PHE A 481 -20.99 -2.29 -14.65
CA PHE A 481 -19.82 -1.55 -15.14
C PHE A 481 -18.98 -2.45 -16.06
N SER A 482 -18.52 -1.88 -17.18
CA SER A 482 -17.60 -2.53 -18.12
C SER A 482 -16.54 -1.53 -18.55
N ASP A 483 -15.29 -2.00 -18.57
CA ASP A 483 -14.11 -1.21 -18.91
C ASP A 483 -13.24 -1.98 -19.90
N ASP A 484 -13.01 -1.36 -21.07
CA ASP A 484 -12.21 -1.91 -22.15
C ASP A 484 -11.20 -0.87 -22.62
N VAL A 485 -9.91 -1.21 -22.57
CA VAL A 485 -8.83 -0.33 -23.02
C VAL A 485 -7.83 -1.07 -23.91
N ILE A 486 -7.24 -0.35 -24.85
CA ILE A 486 -6.16 -0.86 -25.71
C ILE A 486 -4.89 -0.06 -25.44
N ILE A 487 -3.81 -0.74 -25.17
CA ILE A 487 -2.50 -0.15 -24.88
C ILE A 487 -1.49 -0.58 -25.95
N GLY A 488 -0.74 0.39 -26.47
CA GLY A 488 0.40 0.16 -27.34
C GLY A 488 1.69 0.66 -26.69
N LEU A 489 2.72 -0.19 -26.66
CA LEU A 489 4.04 0.12 -26.09
C LEU A 489 5.13 -0.05 -27.15
N ASP A 490 6.23 0.69 -26.98
CA ASP A 490 7.39 0.69 -27.87
C ASP A 490 7.02 0.95 -29.35
N LEU A 491 6.04 1.84 -29.54
CA LEU A 491 5.60 2.27 -30.87
C LEU A 491 6.58 3.27 -31.48
N GLU A 492 6.64 3.32 -32.80
CA GLU A 492 7.40 4.36 -33.50
C GLU A 492 6.79 5.74 -33.22
N ILE A 493 7.65 6.75 -33.05
CA ILE A 493 7.25 8.14 -32.89
C ILE A 493 6.62 8.66 -34.21
N GLY A 494 5.60 9.51 -34.11
CA GLY A 494 4.92 10.09 -35.26
C GLY A 494 3.63 9.35 -35.60
N LYS A 495 3.41 9.02 -36.87
CA LYS A 495 2.18 8.39 -37.36
C LYS A 495 2.12 6.91 -36.96
N LYS A 496 1.01 6.51 -36.36
CA LYS A 496 0.73 5.15 -35.90
C LYS A 496 -0.63 4.69 -36.41
N GLU A 497 -0.73 3.43 -36.77
CA GLU A 497 -2.01 2.77 -37.08
C GLU A 497 -2.16 1.58 -36.13
N ILE A 498 -3.29 1.52 -35.43
CA ILE A 498 -3.57 0.49 -34.42
C ILE A 498 -4.88 -0.20 -34.78
N ASP A 499 -4.85 -1.52 -34.90
CA ASP A 499 -6.03 -2.36 -35.07
C ASP A 499 -6.78 -2.45 -33.73
N VAL A 500 -8.00 -1.96 -33.73
CA VAL A 500 -8.92 -1.98 -32.59
C VAL A 500 -10.21 -2.74 -32.89
N SER A 501 -10.27 -3.42 -34.05
CA SER A 501 -11.48 -4.03 -34.60
C SER A 501 -12.09 -5.12 -33.73
N THR A 502 -11.26 -5.78 -32.89
CA THR A 502 -11.71 -6.85 -31.98
C THR A 502 -12.36 -6.30 -30.71
N VAL A 503 -12.24 -4.99 -30.43
CA VAL A 503 -12.70 -4.36 -29.20
C VAL A 503 -13.71 -3.25 -29.51
N PHE A 504 -13.38 -2.35 -30.44
CA PHE A 504 -14.17 -1.16 -30.70
C PHE A 504 -14.78 -1.16 -32.12
N LYS A 505 -16.06 -0.75 -32.20
CA LYS A 505 -16.80 -0.68 -33.47
C LYS A 505 -16.41 0.57 -34.27
N ASN A 506 -16.61 0.52 -35.59
CA ASN A 506 -16.47 1.72 -36.43
C ASN A 506 -17.40 2.85 -35.95
N GLY A 507 -16.86 4.06 -35.92
CA GLY A 507 -17.55 5.24 -35.42
C GLY A 507 -17.34 5.51 -33.94
N THR A 508 -16.82 4.56 -33.15
CA THR A 508 -16.49 4.81 -31.75
C THR A 508 -15.45 5.93 -31.65
N LEU A 509 -15.73 6.92 -30.81
CA LEU A 509 -14.78 7.96 -30.44
C LEU A 509 -13.91 7.46 -29.28
N LEU A 510 -12.62 7.42 -29.51
CA LEU A 510 -11.61 7.03 -28.51
C LEU A 510 -10.73 8.25 -28.19
N ARG A 511 -10.08 8.18 -27.05
CA ARG A 511 -9.04 9.11 -26.61
C ARG A 511 -7.74 8.34 -26.39
N ASP A 512 -6.64 8.86 -26.91
CA ASP A 512 -5.30 8.50 -26.44
C ASP A 512 -5.01 9.32 -25.17
N ALA A 513 -5.22 8.75 -24.00
CA ALA A 513 -5.06 9.43 -22.71
C ALA A 513 -3.62 9.89 -22.48
N TYR A 514 -2.61 9.16 -23.03
CA TYR A 514 -1.20 9.54 -22.87
C TYR A 514 -0.84 10.82 -23.64
N ALA A 515 -1.34 10.96 -24.86
CA ALA A 515 -1.06 12.11 -25.71
C ALA A 515 -2.16 13.21 -25.62
N GLY A 516 -3.31 12.90 -25.03
CA GLY A 516 -4.46 13.81 -24.97
C GLY A 516 -5.16 14.00 -26.32
N LEU A 517 -5.13 13.00 -27.21
CA LEU A 517 -5.64 13.11 -28.58
C LEU A 517 -6.90 12.27 -28.78
N ASP A 518 -7.93 12.89 -29.35
CA ASP A 518 -9.16 12.19 -29.73
C ASP A 518 -9.04 11.58 -31.12
N VAL A 519 -9.57 10.37 -31.30
CA VAL A 519 -9.52 9.63 -32.56
C VAL A 519 -10.78 8.79 -32.76
N THR A 520 -11.28 8.72 -34.00
CA THR A 520 -12.46 7.91 -34.34
C THR A 520 -12.03 6.62 -35.04
N VAL A 521 -12.62 5.51 -34.65
CA VAL A 521 -12.41 4.18 -35.28
C VAL A 521 -12.97 4.19 -36.70
N LYS A 522 -12.12 3.89 -37.68
CA LYS A 522 -12.51 3.79 -39.10
C LYS A 522 -11.92 2.49 -39.70
N LYS A 523 -12.79 1.64 -40.24
CA LYS A 523 -12.43 0.33 -40.82
C LYS A 523 -11.65 -0.56 -39.82
N GLY A 524 -12.06 -0.52 -38.54
CA GLY A 524 -11.42 -1.27 -37.46
C GLY A 524 -10.07 -0.72 -36.99
N MET A 525 -9.63 0.45 -37.53
CA MET A 525 -8.33 1.04 -37.23
C MET A 525 -8.48 2.42 -36.61
N VAL A 526 -7.50 2.81 -35.78
CA VAL A 526 -7.27 4.20 -35.39
C VAL A 526 -5.93 4.69 -35.94
N LYS A 527 -5.89 5.98 -36.31
CA LYS A 527 -4.68 6.65 -36.82
C LYS A 527 -4.32 7.81 -35.88
N ILE A 528 -3.15 7.71 -35.28
CA ILE A 528 -2.64 8.69 -34.31
C ILE A 528 -1.32 9.25 -34.82
N ASN A 529 -1.11 10.55 -34.60
CA ASN A 529 0.19 11.17 -34.81
C ASN A 529 0.63 11.86 -33.52
N SER A 530 1.53 11.23 -32.79
CA SER A 530 2.03 11.73 -31.51
C SER A 530 3.53 11.54 -31.36
N PRO A 531 4.20 12.40 -30.57
CA PRO A 531 5.64 12.32 -30.32
C PRO A 531 6.02 11.23 -29.30
N TYR A 532 5.07 10.39 -28.89
CA TYR A 532 5.28 9.38 -27.85
C TYR A 532 5.31 7.97 -28.43
N SER A 533 6.07 7.08 -27.79
CA SER A 533 6.11 5.64 -28.08
C SER A 533 5.05 4.82 -27.35
N ILE A 534 4.19 5.48 -26.58
CA ILE A 534 3.07 4.88 -25.83
C ILE A 534 1.76 5.45 -26.38
N VAL A 535 0.74 4.60 -26.42
CA VAL A 535 -0.66 4.95 -26.72
C VAL A 535 -1.54 4.25 -25.69
N LEU A 536 -2.44 5.02 -25.07
CA LEU A 536 -3.40 4.54 -24.07
C LEU A 536 -4.81 4.87 -24.58
N LEU A 537 -5.49 3.92 -25.22
CA LEU A 537 -6.81 4.13 -25.82
C LEU A 537 -7.92 3.76 -24.85
N GLU A 538 -8.81 4.72 -24.64
CA GLU A 538 -10.04 4.63 -23.84
C GLU A 538 -11.26 5.10 -24.63
N PRO A 539 -12.48 4.62 -24.37
CA PRO A 539 -13.72 5.25 -24.86
C PRO A 539 -13.87 6.67 -24.31
N LYS A 540 -14.34 7.60 -25.17
CA LYS A 540 -14.60 9.00 -24.78
C LYS A 540 -16.08 9.22 -24.49
#